data_ea8f4e0662f8df258f998d2c92c1227a
#
_entry.id   ea8f4e0662f8df258f998d2c92c1227a
#
_cell.length_a   1.000
_cell.length_b   1.000
_cell.length_c   1.000
_cell.angle_alpha   90.00
_cell.angle_beta   90.00
_cell.angle_gamma   90.00
#
_symmetry.space_group_name_H-M   'P 1'
#
loop_
_entity.id
_entity.type
_entity.pdbx_description
1 polymer ?
#
loop_
_entity_poly.entity_id
_entity_poly.type
_entity_poly.pdbx_seq_one_letter_code
_entity_poly.pdbx_strand_id
1 'polypeptide(L)'
;MKEKKKEKGYTNEQIAEFSGVPLGTVQKIFGGTTTSPRYDTLKALEKIFLPMERERYYASVVKDASAAYTVKRQGEYTVEDYYALPDEQRAELIDGVLYDMASPETLHQMVGGYIYARFLEFISKNKGNCIPLIAPLDVQLDCDNKTIVEPDVMIVCDRDKLYKNRIYGAPDFILEVLSKSTRRRDMVIKLQKY
;
A
#
# COMPACT_ATOMS: atom_id res chain seq x y z
N MET A 1 -28.90 0.71 -6.12
CA MET A 1 -28.72 1.61 -7.28
C MET A 1 -30.03 1.90 -8.04
N LYS A 2 -30.83 0.90 -8.44
CA LYS A 2 -32.09 1.15 -9.18
C LYS A 2 -33.07 2.02 -8.40
N GLU A 3 -33.24 1.78 -7.10
CA GLU A 3 -34.10 2.59 -6.22
C GLU A 3 -33.58 4.04 -6.12
N LYS A 4 -32.28 4.21 -5.90
CA LYS A 4 -31.66 5.55 -5.83
C LYS A 4 -31.73 6.32 -7.15
N LYS A 5 -31.71 5.62 -8.30
CA LYS A 5 -31.95 6.23 -9.60
C LYS A 5 -33.37 6.80 -9.69
N LYS A 6 -34.38 6.02 -9.23
CA LYS A 6 -35.76 6.44 -9.21
C LYS A 6 -36.00 7.62 -8.25
N GLU A 7 -35.38 7.56 -7.08
CA GLU A 7 -35.44 8.62 -6.07
C GLU A 7 -34.86 9.95 -6.56
N LYS A 8 -33.71 9.93 -7.25
CA LYS A 8 -33.06 11.12 -7.78
C LYS A 8 -33.58 11.55 -9.15
N GLY A 9 -34.45 10.77 -9.81
CA GLY A 9 -35.04 11.09 -11.10
C GLY A 9 -34.06 11.12 -12.28
N TYR A 10 -32.87 10.54 -12.14
CA TYR A 10 -31.82 10.60 -13.19
C TYR A 10 -32.18 9.70 -14.38
N THR A 11 -31.98 10.23 -15.61
CA THR A 11 -32.04 9.42 -16.84
C THR A 11 -30.75 8.61 -17.01
N ASN A 12 -30.73 7.62 -17.92
CA ASN A 12 -29.53 6.85 -18.21
C ASN A 12 -28.44 7.71 -18.86
N GLU A 13 -28.85 8.71 -19.64
CA GLU A 13 -27.97 9.67 -20.29
C GLU A 13 -27.26 10.53 -19.25
N GLN A 14 -27.99 11.07 -18.27
CA GLN A 14 -27.43 11.84 -17.17
C GLN A 14 -26.48 11.02 -16.30
N ILE A 15 -26.86 9.76 -16.03
CA ILE A 15 -25.97 8.86 -15.27
C ILE A 15 -24.67 8.59 -16.06
N ALA A 16 -24.76 8.39 -17.37
CA ALA A 16 -23.59 8.18 -18.23
C ALA A 16 -22.67 9.41 -18.23
N GLU A 17 -23.25 10.60 -18.37
CA GLU A 17 -22.52 11.87 -18.35
C GLU A 17 -21.82 12.10 -17.01
N PHE A 18 -22.52 11.95 -15.88
CA PHE A 18 -21.98 12.21 -14.55
C PHE A 18 -20.96 11.16 -14.07
N SER A 19 -21.10 9.90 -14.53
CA SER A 19 -20.20 8.80 -14.13
C SER A 19 -19.01 8.61 -15.04
N GLY A 20 -19.06 9.14 -16.27
CA GLY A 20 -18.13 8.80 -17.34
C GLY A 20 -18.26 7.35 -17.85
N VAL A 21 -19.30 6.61 -17.42
CA VAL A 21 -19.56 5.24 -17.89
C VAL A 21 -20.32 5.30 -19.20
N PRO A 22 -19.91 4.57 -20.25
CA PRO A 22 -20.61 4.57 -21.55
C PRO A 22 -22.10 4.27 -21.40
N LEU A 23 -22.96 5.04 -22.11
CA LEU A 23 -24.43 4.93 -22.04
C LEU A 23 -24.93 3.51 -22.25
N GLY A 24 -24.38 2.76 -23.21
CA GLY A 24 -24.76 1.37 -23.46
C GLY A 24 -24.48 0.45 -22.25
N THR A 25 -23.45 0.75 -21.47
CA THR A 25 -23.13 0.02 -20.24
C THR A 25 -24.11 0.38 -19.13
N VAL A 26 -24.44 1.66 -18.97
CA VAL A 26 -25.45 2.14 -18.02
C VAL A 26 -26.81 1.50 -18.31
N GLN A 27 -27.25 1.49 -19.56
CA GLN A 27 -28.50 0.88 -20.00
C GLN A 27 -28.56 -0.63 -19.68
N LYS A 28 -27.48 -1.38 -19.92
CA LYS A 28 -27.40 -2.82 -19.61
C LYS A 28 -27.47 -3.10 -18.09
N ILE A 29 -26.82 -2.27 -17.29
CA ILE A 29 -26.83 -2.42 -15.82
C ILE A 29 -28.19 -2.10 -15.24
N PHE A 30 -28.76 -0.94 -15.56
CA PHE A 30 -30.08 -0.54 -15.05
C PHE A 30 -31.23 -1.29 -15.70
N GLY A 31 -31.08 -1.78 -16.94
CA GLY A 31 -32.00 -2.70 -17.60
C GLY A 31 -31.98 -4.13 -17.03
N GLY A 32 -30.93 -4.50 -16.30
CA GLY A 32 -30.79 -5.83 -15.70
C GLY A 32 -30.15 -6.88 -16.61
N THR A 33 -29.69 -6.51 -17.80
CA THR A 33 -28.99 -7.41 -18.72
C THR A 33 -27.58 -7.76 -18.21
N THR A 34 -26.96 -6.86 -17.44
CA THR A 34 -25.67 -7.12 -16.79
C THR A 34 -25.90 -7.28 -15.29
N THR A 35 -25.72 -8.50 -14.78
CA THR A 35 -25.90 -8.85 -13.37
C THR A 35 -24.65 -8.69 -12.52
N SER A 36 -23.46 -8.69 -13.16
CA SER A 36 -22.17 -8.55 -12.50
C SER A 36 -21.29 -7.54 -13.26
N PRO A 37 -21.52 -6.23 -13.06
CA PRO A 37 -20.66 -5.19 -13.64
C PRO A 37 -19.25 -5.23 -13.04
N ARG A 38 -18.24 -4.73 -13.78
CA ARG A 38 -16.89 -4.59 -13.26
C ARG A 38 -16.86 -3.63 -12.07
N TYR A 39 -15.97 -3.89 -11.13
CA TYR A 39 -15.81 -3.10 -9.90
C TYR A 39 -15.66 -1.59 -10.16
N ASP A 40 -14.78 -1.21 -11.10
CA ASP A 40 -14.56 0.20 -11.43
C ASP A 40 -15.82 0.88 -11.99
N THR A 41 -16.62 0.15 -12.78
CA THR A 41 -17.89 0.63 -13.29
C THR A 41 -18.90 0.84 -12.15
N LEU A 42 -18.97 -0.09 -11.20
CA LEU A 42 -19.83 0.04 -10.01
C LEU A 42 -19.42 1.23 -9.17
N LYS A 43 -18.13 1.39 -8.92
CA LYS A 43 -17.58 2.51 -8.14
C LYS A 43 -17.85 3.87 -8.79
N ALA A 44 -17.70 3.96 -10.12
CA ALA A 44 -18.04 5.18 -10.86
C ALA A 44 -19.52 5.54 -10.78
N LEU A 45 -20.41 4.54 -10.89
CA LEU A 45 -21.85 4.74 -10.76
C LEU A 45 -22.27 5.05 -9.31
N GLU A 46 -21.61 4.47 -8.32
CA GLU A 46 -21.91 4.66 -6.90
C GLU A 46 -21.66 6.11 -6.45
N LYS A 47 -20.61 6.75 -6.97
CA LYS A 47 -20.30 8.16 -6.68
C LYS A 47 -21.45 9.11 -6.97
N ILE A 48 -22.26 8.87 -8.01
CA ILE A 48 -23.39 9.73 -8.37
C ILE A 48 -24.55 9.63 -7.35
N PHE A 49 -24.66 8.50 -6.67
CA PHE A 49 -25.76 8.22 -5.75
C PHE A 49 -25.39 8.41 -4.27
N LEU A 50 -24.14 8.83 -3.99
CA LEU A 50 -23.76 9.20 -2.63
C LEU A 50 -24.47 10.49 -2.21
N PRO A 51 -24.95 10.64 -0.95
CA PRO A 51 -25.47 11.90 -0.45
C PRO A 51 -24.38 12.98 -0.49
N MET A 52 -24.73 14.21 -0.91
CA MET A 52 -23.81 15.36 -0.94
C MET A 52 -23.14 15.65 0.41
N GLU A 53 -23.78 15.29 1.52
CA GLU A 53 -23.18 15.39 2.86
C GLU A 53 -22.00 14.45 3.06
N ARG A 54 -22.05 13.28 2.45
CA ARG A 54 -20.95 12.30 2.50
C ARG A 54 -19.79 12.73 1.61
N GLU A 55 -20.06 13.35 0.45
CA GLU A 55 -19.03 13.97 -0.37
C GLU A 55 -18.35 15.15 0.33
N ARG A 56 -19.10 15.98 1.03
CA ARG A 56 -18.54 17.07 1.86
C ARG A 56 -17.74 16.52 3.04
N TYR A 57 -18.20 15.46 3.68
CA TYR A 57 -17.46 14.81 4.76
C TYR A 57 -16.16 14.18 4.24
N TYR A 58 -16.21 13.41 3.15
CA TYR A 58 -14.99 12.86 2.53
C TYR A 58 -14.08 13.95 1.97
N ALA A 59 -14.63 15.00 1.37
CA ALA A 59 -13.84 16.14 0.90
C ALA A 59 -13.24 16.97 2.05
N SER A 60 -13.88 17.05 3.21
CA SER A 60 -13.32 17.70 4.40
C SER A 60 -12.25 16.81 5.06
N VAL A 61 -12.50 15.51 5.19
CA VAL A 61 -11.53 14.53 5.73
C VAL A 61 -10.31 14.42 4.80
N VAL A 62 -10.51 14.40 3.48
CA VAL A 62 -9.42 14.41 2.50
C VAL A 62 -8.69 15.75 2.48
N LYS A 63 -9.38 16.87 2.70
CA LYS A 63 -8.72 18.18 2.84
C LYS A 63 -7.93 18.28 4.14
N ASP A 64 -8.43 17.77 5.25
CA ASP A 64 -7.69 17.78 6.52
C ASP A 64 -6.51 16.82 6.48
N ALA A 65 -6.66 15.64 5.85
CA ALA A 65 -5.54 14.72 5.60
C ALA A 65 -4.54 15.29 4.58
N SER A 66 -5.01 15.99 3.53
CA SER A 66 -4.13 16.63 2.54
C SER A 66 -3.50 17.93 3.03
N ALA A 67 -4.06 18.60 4.04
CA ALA A 67 -3.45 19.77 4.68
C ALA A 67 -2.24 19.40 5.55
N ALA A 68 -2.16 18.15 6.02
CA ALA A 68 -1.00 17.64 6.75
C ALA A 68 0.09 17.06 5.82
N TYR A 69 -0.25 16.74 4.57
CA TYR A 69 0.66 16.13 3.60
C TYR A 69 1.00 17.14 2.49
N THR A 70 2.14 17.79 2.62
CA THR A 70 2.70 18.61 1.55
C THR A 70 3.28 17.70 0.49
N VAL A 71 2.68 17.64 -0.69
CA VAL A 71 3.24 16.89 -1.83
C VAL A 71 4.57 17.49 -2.21
N LYS A 72 5.65 16.87 -1.77
CA LYS A 72 7.03 17.21 -2.11
C LYS A 72 7.39 16.59 -3.47
N ARG A 73 8.49 17.04 -4.06
CA ARG A 73 9.05 16.37 -5.24
C ARG A 73 9.69 15.06 -4.82
N GLN A 74 9.66 14.06 -5.70
CA GLN A 74 10.38 12.81 -5.48
C GLN A 74 11.88 13.10 -5.28
N GLY A 75 12.47 12.51 -4.23
CA GLY A 75 13.82 12.80 -3.75
C GLY A 75 13.90 13.81 -2.59
N GLU A 76 12.76 14.44 -2.23
CA GLU A 76 12.71 15.44 -1.14
C GLU A 76 11.99 14.91 0.12
N TYR A 77 11.38 13.73 0.06
CA TYR A 77 10.67 13.14 1.20
C TYR A 77 11.65 12.70 2.28
N THR A 78 11.20 12.84 3.53
CA THR A 78 11.95 12.43 4.72
C THR A 78 11.22 11.32 5.47
N VAL A 79 11.89 10.77 6.48
CA VAL A 79 11.30 9.78 7.41
C VAL A 79 10.04 10.33 8.09
N GLU A 80 10.02 11.62 8.43
CA GLU A 80 8.85 12.27 9.02
C GLU A 80 7.69 12.33 8.03
N ASP A 81 7.96 12.63 6.75
CA ASP A 81 6.94 12.62 5.71
C ASP A 81 6.39 11.20 5.48
N TYR A 82 7.24 10.18 5.53
CA TYR A 82 6.84 8.78 5.42
C TYR A 82 5.84 8.39 6.52
N TYR A 83 6.13 8.73 7.79
CA TYR A 83 5.23 8.46 8.90
C TYR A 83 3.98 9.36 8.95
N ALA A 84 3.94 10.40 8.13
CA ALA A 84 2.76 11.25 7.94
C ALA A 84 1.86 10.76 6.77
N LEU A 85 2.24 9.71 6.05
CA LEU A 85 1.41 9.12 5.01
C LEU A 85 0.09 8.60 5.60
N PRO A 86 -1.01 8.61 4.83
CA PRO A 86 -2.25 7.98 5.25
C PRO A 86 -2.05 6.47 5.52
N ASP A 87 -2.73 5.95 6.54
CA ASP A 87 -2.62 4.53 6.96
C ASP A 87 -2.89 3.52 5.83
N GLU A 88 -3.69 3.91 4.84
CA GLU A 88 -4.02 3.07 3.68
C GLU A 88 -2.91 3.06 2.62
N GLN A 89 -1.97 3.99 2.67
CA GLN A 89 -0.88 4.09 1.71
C GLN A 89 0.35 3.34 2.20
N ARG A 90 0.60 2.16 1.62
CA ARG A 90 1.85 1.44 1.86
C ARG A 90 2.90 1.85 0.84
N ALA A 91 4.05 2.26 1.34
CA ALA A 91 5.17 2.67 0.50
C ALA A 91 6.50 2.30 1.15
N GLU A 92 7.58 2.29 0.37
CA GLU A 92 8.95 2.38 0.86
C GLU A 92 9.50 3.76 0.53
N LEU A 93 10.35 4.29 1.37
CA LEU A 93 11.08 5.53 1.15
C LEU A 93 12.55 5.20 0.87
N ILE A 94 13.06 5.55 -0.30
CA ILE A 94 14.46 5.29 -0.66
C ILE A 94 15.06 6.55 -1.29
N ASP A 95 16.09 7.12 -0.68
CA ASP A 95 16.71 8.38 -1.10
C ASP A 95 15.69 9.54 -1.27
N GLY A 96 14.70 9.59 -0.39
CA GLY A 96 13.63 10.60 -0.45
C GLY A 96 12.62 10.38 -1.57
N VAL A 97 12.61 9.23 -2.23
CA VAL A 97 11.64 8.81 -3.24
C VAL A 97 10.66 7.83 -2.60
N LEU A 98 9.36 8.12 -2.69
CA LEU A 98 8.31 7.20 -2.25
C LEU A 98 7.99 6.19 -3.37
N TYR A 99 8.03 4.92 -3.03
CA TYR A 99 7.70 3.80 -3.91
C TYR A 99 6.49 3.07 -3.36
N ASP A 100 5.34 3.24 -3.99
CA ASP A 100 4.12 2.53 -3.60
C ASP A 100 4.32 1.02 -3.62
N MET A 101 3.76 0.34 -2.62
CA MET A 101 3.80 -1.10 -2.47
C MET A 101 2.46 -1.71 -2.85
N ALA A 102 2.49 -2.68 -3.74
CA ALA A 102 1.33 -3.51 -4.04
C ALA A 102 1.16 -4.63 -2.98
N SER A 103 -0.05 -5.16 -2.89
CA SER A 103 -0.27 -6.37 -2.08
C SER A 103 0.56 -7.52 -2.67
N PRO A 104 1.25 -8.30 -1.81
CA PRO A 104 2.06 -9.42 -2.27
C PRO A 104 1.20 -10.55 -2.84
N GLU A 105 1.75 -11.30 -3.81
CA GLU A 105 1.14 -12.51 -4.32
C GLU A 105 1.20 -13.64 -3.29
N THR A 106 0.28 -14.59 -3.35
CA THR A 106 0.22 -15.73 -2.43
C THR A 106 1.54 -16.53 -2.40
N LEU A 107 2.14 -16.78 -3.58
CA LEU A 107 3.41 -17.50 -3.67
C LEU A 107 4.55 -16.74 -2.98
N HIS A 108 4.59 -15.42 -3.14
CA HIS A 108 5.55 -14.56 -2.47
C HIS A 108 5.46 -14.70 -0.95
N GLN A 109 4.25 -14.63 -0.38
CA GLN A 109 4.02 -14.82 1.05
C GLN A 109 4.37 -16.23 1.54
N MET A 110 4.07 -17.27 0.75
CA MET A 110 4.43 -18.64 1.10
C MET A 110 5.94 -18.84 1.16
N VAL A 111 6.69 -18.31 0.20
CA VAL A 111 8.16 -18.41 0.15
C VAL A 111 8.78 -17.68 1.33
N GLY A 112 8.40 -16.41 1.58
CA GLY A 112 8.89 -15.63 2.72
C GLY A 112 8.59 -16.32 4.05
N GLY A 113 7.35 -16.75 4.26
CA GLY A 113 6.94 -17.46 5.47
C GLY A 113 7.67 -18.77 5.70
N TYR A 114 7.90 -19.57 4.64
CA TYR A 114 8.67 -20.81 4.74
C TYR A 114 10.12 -20.54 5.16
N ILE A 115 10.78 -19.57 4.54
CA ILE A 115 12.18 -19.25 4.87
C ILE A 115 12.29 -18.68 6.27
N TYR A 116 11.37 -17.78 6.67
CA TYR A 116 11.28 -17.29 8.05
C TYR A 116 11.19 -18.43 9.07
N ALA A 117 10.31 -19.41 8.84
CA ALA A 117 10.14 -20.54 9.73
C ALA A 117 11.44 -21.38 9.85
N ARG A 118 12.19 -21.55 8.74
CA ARG A 118 13.49 -22.25 8.76
C ARG A 118 14.55 -21.48 9.55
N PHE A 119 14.59 -20.15 9.44
CA PHE A 119 15.49 -19.34 10.26
C PHE A 119 15.14 -19.41 11.74
N LEU A 120 13.85 -19.34 12.07
CA LEU A 120 13.39 -19.44 13.45
C LEU A 120 13.79 -20.80 14.08
N GLU A 121 13.55 -21.90 13.35
CA GLU A 121 13.93 -23.25 13.77
C GLU A 121 15.44 -23.36 13.97
N PHE A 122 16.23 -22.91 12.99
CA PHE A 122 17.70 -22.99 13.04
C PHE A 122 18.28 -22.20 14.22
N ILE A 123 17.87 -20.96 14.40
CA ILE A 123 18.36 -20.09 15.48
C ILE A 123 17.97 -20.67 16.85
N SER A 124 16.73 -21.13 16.99
CA SER A 124 16.24 -21.74 18.23
C SER A 124 17.01 -23.04 18.58
N LYS A 125 17.18 -23.92 17.60
CA LYS A 125 17.89 -25.20 17.77
C LYS A 125 19.36 -25.01 18.17
N ASN A 126 19.99 -23.97 17.63
CA ASN A 126 21.40 -23.66 17.93
C ASN A 126 21.56 -22.68 19.11
N LYS A 127 20.48 -22.36 19.83
CA LYS A 127 20.47 -21.42 20.97
C LYS A 127 21.08 -20.05 20.58
N GLY A 128 20.86 -19.62 19.35
CA GLY A 128 21.30 -18.32 18.86
C GLY A 128 20.51 -17.16 19.48
N ASN A 129 21.13 -16.00 19.61
CA ASN A 129 20.53 -14.80 20.19
C ASN A 129 19.85 -13.88 19.15
N CYS A 130 20.05 -14.16 17.87
CA CYS A 130 19.46 -13.37 16.79
C CYS A 130 17.94 -13.60 16.68
N ILE A 131 17.24 -12.59 16.19
CA ILE A 131 15.78 -12.60 16.05
C ILE A 131 15.47 -12.57 14.54
N PRO A 132 14.83 -13.61 13.99
CA PRO A 132 14.28 -13.53 12.63
C PRO A 132 12.95 -12.76 12.69
N LEU A 133 12.75 -11.88 11.71
CA LEU A 133 11.57 -11.03 11.57
C LEU A 133 11.05 -11.14 10.13
N ILE A 134 9.77 -10.88 9.94
CA ILE A 134 9.07 -10.97 8.65
C ILE A 134 8.23 -9.73 8.42
N ALA A 135 8.13 -9.29 7.17
CA ALA A 135 7.27 -8.16 6.78
C ALA A 135 5.79 -8.38 7.19
N PRO A 136 5.02 -7.30 7.45
CA PRO A 136 5.43 -5.90 7.33
C PRO A 136 6.18 -5.40 8.58
N LEU A 137 7.34 -4.83 8.40
CA LEU A 137 8.09 -4.16 9.46
C LEU A 137 9.08 -3.17 8.85
N ASP A 138 9.01 -1.92 9.27
CA ASP A 138 9.88 -0.87 8.81
C ASP A 138 11.33 -1.07 9.26
N VAL A 139 12.24 -0.86 8.35
CA VAL A 139 13.66 -0.73 8.61
C VAL A 139 14.12 0.65 8.19
N GLN A 140 14.37 1.52 9.15
CA GLN A 140 15.00 2.81 8.89
C GLN A 140 16.52 2.62 8.85
N LEU A 141 17.10 2.75 7.67
CA LEU A 141 18.55 2.68 7.54
C LEU A 141 19.17 3.96 8.12
N ASP A 142 20.29 3.83 8.79
CA ASP A 142 20.98 4.89 9.52
C ASP A 142 21.86 5.79 8.65
N CYS A 143 21.95 5.48 7.37
CA CYS A 143 22.77 6.26 6.43
C CYS A 143 22.21 7.67 6.19
N ASP A 144 20.88 7.88 6.34
CA ASP A 144 20.22 9.17 6.17
C ASP A 144 18.82 9.18 6.81
N ASN A 145 18.12 10.32 6.74
CA ASN A 145 16.71 10.44 7.16
C ASN A 145 15.73 10.28 6.00
N LYS A 146 16.12 9.60 4.92
CA LYS A 146 15.38 9.51 3.65
C LYS A 146 15.20 8.08 3.17
N THR A 147 15.49 7.09 4.04
CA THR A 147 15.44 5.69 3.63
C THR A 147 14.76 4.83 4.70
N ILE A 148 13.57 4.31 4.36
CA ILE A 148 12.81 3.29 5.08
C ILE A 148 12.41 2.22 4.09
N VAL A 149 12.72 0.97 4.39
CA VAL A 149 12.41 -0.21 3.56
C VAL A 149 11.65 -1.26 4.37
N GLU A 150 10.89 -2.10 3.72
CA GLU A 150 10.22 -3.26 4.33
C GLU A 150 10.75 -4.57 3.72
N PRO A 151 11.89 -5.13 4.19
CA PRO A 151 12.40 -6.40 3.70
C PRO A 151 11.45 -7.56 4.01
N ASP A 152 11.32 -8.52 3.09
CA ASP A 152 10.41 -9.66 3.26
C ASP A 152 10.76 -10.52 4.48
N VAL A 153 12.04 -10.85 4.66
CA VAL A 153 12.55 -11.56 5.85
C VAL A 153 13.89 -10.96 6.25
N MET A 154 14.11 -10.79 7.54
CA MET A 154 15.36 -10.26 8.06
C MET A 154 15.78 -10.96 9.35
N ILE A 155 17.07 -10.86 9.70
CA ILE A 155 17.60 -11.31 10.97
C ILE A 155 18.32 -10.14 11.64
N VAL A 156 18.00 -9.92 12.92
CA VAL A 156 18.61 -8.89 13.75
C VAL A 156 19.24 -9.56 14.97
N CYS A 157 20.55 -9.37 15.16
CA CYS A 157 21.31 -9.91 16.28
C CYS A 157 21.52 -8.87 17.37
N ASP A 158 21.63 -7.61 17.00
CA ASP A 158 21.74 -6.49 17.91
C ASP A 158 20.35 -5.98 18.32
N ARG A 159 20.00 -6.20 19.60
CA ARG A 159 18.69 -5.82 20.13
C ARG A 159 18.50 -4.33 20.32
N ASP A 160 19.54 -3.55 20.37
CA ASP A 160 19.47 -2.08 20.49
C ASP A 160 18.93 -1.43 19.22
N LYS A 161 18.90 -2.17 18.10
CA LYS A 161 18.26 -1.77 16.84
C LYS A 161 16.73 -1.92 16.87
N LEU A 162 16.15 -2.63 17.85
CA LEU A 162 14.72 -2.92 17.93
C LEU A 162 13.96 -1.80 18.62
N TYR A 163 13.30 -0.96 17.84
CA TYR A 163 12.37 0.05 18.35
C TYR A 163 10.92 -0.47 18.30
N LYS A 164 10.02 0.23 18.97
CA LYS A 164 8.61 -0.20 19.10
C LYS A 164 7.92 -0.47 17.77
N ASN A 165 8.22 0.33 16.75
CA ASN A 165 7.53 0.32 15.45
C ASN A 165 8.47 0.17 14.25
N ARG A 166 9.76 0.01 14.47
CA ARG A 166 10.76 -0.11 13.39
C ARG A 166 12.05 -0.73 13.89
N ILE A 167 12.87 -1.14 12.94
CA ILE A 167 14.29 -1.41 13.15
C ILE A 167 15.07 -0.16 12.75
N TYR A 168 16.02 0.25 13.56
CA TYR A 168 16.93 1.37 13.27
C TYR A 168 18.32 0.86 12.97
N GLY A 169 18.82 1.17 11.78
CA GLY A 169 20.06 0.62 11.24
C GLY A 169 19.84 -0.66 10.43
N ALA A 170 20.85 -1.05 9.66
CA ALA A 170 20.78 -2.22 8.80
C ALA A 170 20.64 -3.52 9.61
N PRO A 171 19.72 -4.44 9.27
CA PRO A 171 19.70 -5.80 9.81
C PRO A 171 20.99 -6.56 9.49
N ASP A 172 21.28 -7.61 10.25
CA ASP A 172 22.45 -8.48 10.03
C ASP A 172 22.29 -9.39 8.79
N PHE A 173 21.04 -9.66 8.42
CA PHE A 173 20.70 -10.41 7.21
C PHE A 173 19.35 -9.94 6.67
N ILE A 174 19.24 -9.86 5.34
CA ILE A 174 18.03 -9.50 4.61
C ILE A 174 17.79 -10.51 3.49
N LEU A 175 16.51 -10.83 3.29
CA LEU A 175 16.05 -11.63 2.17
C LEU A 175 14.87 -10.92 1.50
N GLU A 176 14.96 -10.76 0.19
CA GLU A 176 13.90 -10.23 -0.67
C GLU A 176 13.40 -11.33 -1.61
N VAL A 177 12.11 -11.58 -1.60
CA VAL A 177 11.46 -12.51 -2.54
C VAL A 177 11.12 -11.74 -3.81
N LEU A 178 11.90 -11.93 -4.84
CA LEU A 178 11.79 -11.14 -6.07
C LEU A 178 10.48 -11.39 -6.81
N SER A 179 9.79 -10.34 -7.18
CA SER A 179 8.65 -10.35 -8.10
C SER A 179 9.02 -9.68 -9.44
N LYS A 180 8.20 -9.84 -10.46
CA LYS A 180 8.42 -9.16 -11.75
C LYS A 180 8.38 -7.63 -11.62
N SER A 181 7.52 -7.12 -10.74
CA SER A 181 7.30 -5.68 -10.53
C SER A 181 8.37 -5.03 -9.65
N THR A 182 8.92 -5.75 -8.66
CA THR A 182 9.87 -5.21 -7.68
C THR A 182 11.33 -5.48 -8.02
N ARG A 183 11.63 -6.46 -8.88
CA ARG A 183 12.97 -6.97 -9.15
C ARG A 183 14.03 -5.88 -9.37
N ARG A 184 13.72 -4.84 -10.16
CA ARG A 184 14.69 -3.77 -10.42
C ARG A 184 14.98 -2.97 -9.15
N ARG A 185 13.95 -2.67 -8.37
CA ARG A 185 14.09 -1.95 -7.10
C ARG A 185 14.92 -2.76 -6.12
N ASP A 186 14.58 -4.03 -5.94
CA ASP A 186 15.23 -4.91 -4.95
C ASP A 186 16.67 -5.21 -5.33
N MET A 187 16.95 -5.54 -6.61
CA MET A 187 18.27 -5.95 -7.10
C MET A 187 19.23 -4.79 -7.36
N VAL A 188 18.75 -3.57 -7.57
CA VAL A 188 19.61 -2.44 -7.95
C VAL A 188 19.57 -1.35 -6.89
N ILE A 189 18.36 -0.89 -6.50
CA ILE A 189 18.24 0.28 -5.61
C ILE A 189 18.47 -0.14 -4.15
N LYS A 190 17.68 -1.12 -3.66
CA LYS A 190 17.77 -1.58 -2.26
C LYS A 190 19.10 -2.25 -1.94
N LEU A 191 19.65 -3.05 -2.88
CA LEU A 191 20.94 -3.72 -2.69
C LEU A 191 22.09 -2.74 -2.45
N GLN A 192 22.01 -1.52 -2.99
CA GLN A 192 23.04 -0.49 -2.75
C GLN A 192 22.88 0.21 -1.39
N LYS A 193 21.73 0.02 -0.74
CA LYS A 193 21.42 0.63 0.56
C LYS A 193 21.72 -0.30 1.73
N TYR A 194 21.62 -1.61 1.50
CA TYR A 194 21.99 -2.65 2.47
C TYR A 194 23.51 -2.82 2.57
#